data_5a7e191f05c03014449015eeaa96fb91
#
_entry.id   5a7e191f05c03014449015eeaa96fb91
#
_cell.length_a   1.000
_cell.length_b   1.000
_cell.length_c   1.000
_cell.angle_alpha   90.00
_cell.angle_beta   90.00
_cell.angle_gamma   90.00
#
_symmetry.space_group_name_H-M   'P 1'
#
loop_
_entity.id
_entity.type
_entity.pdbx_description
1 polymer ?
#
loop_
_entity_poly.entity_id
_entity_poly.type
_entity_poly.pdbx_seq_one_letter_code
_entity_poly.pdbx_strand_id
1 'polypeptide(L)'
;MTYPNPLFPGFNPDPSILKDGEDYYLVNSSFEFLPGLPIHQSKDLVNWTLIGHVLTRDSQVTLQGVFTNGGVWAPTIRKHDGLFYVTVKIAGKFGEPAGMHIFTAEHPAGPWSDGIKVLGLEGIDPDLAWDENGDCWMAFSGLNFSTGKPVHHGIQSAKINPNTGEVLSEVIDLWEGAGLMFPEGPHLYRIGEYWYLLAAEGGTDRGHAVTIARGPSPVGPWESAPHNPVLTARSEFHTVQNVGHGDLVQTPDGGWAMVCLGVRTFGVSNGFS
;
A
#
# COMPACT_ATOMS: atom_id res chain seq x y z
N MET A 1 0.83 -10.10 22.94
CA MET A 1 2.20 -10.44 22.47
C MET A 1 2.99 -9.16 22.31
N THR A 2 4.32 -9.20 22.45
CA THR A 2 5.18 -8.05 22.17
C THR A 2 5.91 -8.34 20.85
N TYR A 3 5.74 -7.46 19.87
CA TYR A 3 6.40 -7.58 18.58
C TYR A 3 7.72 -6.81 18.58
N PRO A 4 8.78 -7.31 17.92
CA PRO A 4 10.02 -6.56 17.78
C PRO A 4 9.77 -5.31 16.92
N ASN A 5 10.49 -4.25 17.21
CA ASN A 5 10.47 -3.03 16.41
C ASN A 5 11.91 -2.52 16.21
N PRO A 6 12.42 -2.46 14.96
CA PRO A 6 11.75 -2.80 13.70
C PRO A 6 11.54 -4.30 13.49
N LEU A 7 10.56 -4.67 12.65
CA LEU A 7 10.50 -6.00 12.05
C LEU A 7 11.68 -6.20 11.09
N PHE A 8 11.89 -5.22 10.22
CA PHE A 8 12.99 -5.18 9.24
C PHE A 8 13.79 -3.91 9.42
N PRO A 9 15.04 -3.98 9.89
CA PRO A 9 15.94 -2.83 9.88
C PRO A 9 16.44 -2.55 8.46
N GLY A 10 16.72 -1.28 8.17
CA GLY A 10 17.22 -0.84 6.86
C GLY A 10 16.14 -0.23 5.98
N PHE A 11 16.28 -0.34 4.66
CA PHE A 11 15.36 0.26 3.70
C PHE A 11 14.24 -0.71 3.35
N ASN A 12 13.14 -0.66 4.11
CA ASN A 12 11.95 -1.48 3.93
C ASN A 12 10.68 -0.62 4.05
N PRO A 13 10.46 0.35 3.15
CA PRO A 13 9.34 1.27 3.23
C PRO A 13 8.03 0.64 2.74
N ASP A 14 6.92 1.32 3.05
CA ASP A 14 5.59 1.07 2.51
C ASP A 14 5.16 -0.40 2.62
N PRO A 15 5.14 -0.97 3.83
CA PRO A 15 4.80 -2.38 4.00
C PRO A 15 3.32 -2.62 3.75
N SER A 16 2.99 -3.69 3.01
CA SER A 16 1.64 -4.24 2.98
C SER A 16 1.66 -5.69 3.45
N ILE A 17 0.62 -6.09 4.19
CA ILE A 17 0.55 -7.37 4.88
C ILE A 17 -0.77 -8.10 4.59
N LEU A 18 -0.67 -9.42 4.44
CA LEU A 18 -1.80 -10.32 4.22
C LEU A 18 -1.71 -11.52 5.16
N LYS A 19 -2.86 -11.94 5.69
CA LYS A 19 -3.02 -13.24 6.37
C LYS A 19 -3.70 -14.23 5.45
N ASP A 20 -3.13 -15.43 5.34
CA ASP A 20 -3.73 -16.55 4.64
C ASP A 20 -3.62 -17.82 5.49
N GLY A 21 -4.72 -18.25 6.07
CA GLY A 21 -4.73 -19.35 7.05
C GLY A 21 -3.89 -19.02 8.28
N GLU A 22 -2.83 -19.80 8.51
CA GLU A 22 -1.87 -19.59 9.61
C GLU A 22 -0.65 -18.76 9.19
N ASP A 23 -0.53 -18.43 7.91
CA ASP A 23 0.62 -17.72 7.35
C ASP A 23 0.33 -16.23 7.16
N TYR A 24 1.36 -15.43 7.34
CA TYR A 24 1.39 -14.00 7.08
C TYR A 24 2.41 -13.72 5.97
N TYR A 25 2.04 -12.86 5.04
CA TYR A 25 2.89 -12.43 3.95
C TYR A 25 3.02 -10.91 3.97
N LEU A 26 4.23 -10.42 3.81
CA LEU A 26 4.54 -9.00 3.81
C LEU A 26 5.36 -8.66 2.58
N VAL A 27 5.00 -7.57 1.92
CA VAL A 27 5.68 -7.01 0.76
C VAL A 27 6.09 -5.56 1.07
N ASN A 28 7.21 -5.11 0.50
CA ASN A 28 7.70 -3.73 0.62
C ASN A 28 7.99 -3.11 -0.74
N SER A 29 7.98 -1.78 -0.81
CA SER A 29 8.54 -1.03 -1.94
C SER A 29 9.99 -1.39 -2.19
N SER A 30 10.41 -1.30 -3.43
CA SER A 30 11.81 -1.55 -3.81
C SER A 30 12.44 -0.44 -4.66
N PHE A 31 11.66 0.58 -5.02
CA PHE A 31 12.11 1.72 -5.82
C PHE A 31 12.94 1.29 -7.04
N GLU A 32 14.19 1.73 -7.16
CA GLU A 32 15.11 1.37 -8.24
C GLU A 32 15.86 0.05 -8.02
N PHE A 33 15.61 -0.67 -6.91
CA PHE A 33 16.34 -1.90 -6.58
C PHE A 33 15.66 -3.15 -7.13
N LEU A 34 16.47 -4.07 -7.67
CA LEU A 34 16.07 -5.40 -8.17
C LEU A 34 16.91 -6.50 -7.51
N PRO A 35 16.32 -7.70 -7.25
CA PRO A 35 14.94 -8.09 -7.52
C PRO A 35 13.96 -7.25 -6.69
N GLY A 36 12.80 -6.86 -7.31
CA GLY A 36 11.88 -5.91 -6.71
C GLY A 36 10.73 -6.59 -5.95
N LEU A 37 10.15 -5.83 -5.00
CA LEU A 37 9.03 -6.26 -4.19
C LEU A 37 9.31 -7.57 -3.43
N PRO A 38 10.19 -7.55 -2.42
CA PRO A 38 10.49 -8.72 -1.60
C PRO A 38 9.23 -9.21 -0.87
N ILE A 39 9.01 -10.51 -0.87
CA ILE A 39 7.93 -11.18 -0.13
C ILE A 39 8.53 -11.93 1.06
N HIS A 40 8.11 -11.56 2.24
CA HIS A 40 8.45 -12.25 3.48
C HIS A 40 7.25 -13.05 4.01
N GLN A 41 7.52 -14.18 4.65
CA GLN A 41 6.53 -15.05 5.28
C GLN A 41 6.80 -15.16 6.77
N SER A 42 5.74 -15.21 7.57
CA SER A 42 5.78 -15.48 9.01
C SER A 42 4.56 -16.31 9.43
N LYS A 43 4.66 -17.02 10.57
CA LYS A 43 3.52 -17.68 11.24
C LYS A 43 3.11 -16.96 12.53
N ASP A 44 3.91 -16.02 13.00
CA ASP A 44 3.78 -15.43 14.34
C ASP A 44 3.92 -13.89 14.36
N LEU A 45 4.11 -13.25 13.19
CA LEU A 45 4.39 -11.83 13.04
C LEU A 45 5.72 -11.36 13.68
N VAL A 46 6.57 -12.28 14.09
CA VAL A 46 7.85 -12.03 14.77
C VAL A 46 9.02 -12.56 13.94
N ASN A 47 8.91 -13.82 13.53
CA ASN A 47 9.95 -14.50 12.77
C ASN A 47 9.60 -14.50 11.29
N TRP A 48 10.35 -13.74 10.51
CA TRP A 48 10.11 -13.52 9.09
C TRP A 48 11.20 -14.15 8.23
N THR A 49 10.81 -14.76 7.14
CA THR A 49 11.71 -15.36 6.15
C THR A 49 11.41 -14.80 4.77
N LEU A 50 12.42 -14.30 4.08
CA LEU A 50 12.31 -13.92 2.68
C LEU A 50 12.07 -15.19 1.83
N ILE A 51 10.94 -15.25 1.13
CA ILE A 51 10.54 -16.42 0.33
C ILE A 51 10.62 -16.18 -1.18
N GLY A 52 10.73 -14.94 -1.61
CA GLY A 52 10.82 -14.59 -3.04
C GLY A 52 10.67 -13.11 -3.28
N HIS A 53 10.53 -12.77 -4.55
CA HIS A 53 10.29 -11.40 -5.03
C HIS A 53 9.23 -11.46 -6.14
N VAL A 54 8.42 -10.40 -6.24
CA VAL A 54 7.44 -10.30 -7.33
C VAL A 54 8.14 -10.03 -8.66
N LEU A 55 9.11 -9.11 -8.65
CA LEU A 55 9.80 -8.64 -9.85
C LEU A 55 11.19 -9.27 -9.97
N THR A 56 11.32 -10.23 -10.85
CA THR A 56 12.55 -11.01 -11.06
C THR A 56 13.00 -11.07 -12.51
N ARG A 57 12.19 -10.54 -13.44
CA ARG A 57 12.41 -10.65 -14.88
C ARG A 57 12.24 -9.30 -15.59
N ASP A 58 12.99 -9.09 -16.63
CA ASP A 58 12.92 -7.87 -17.47
C ASP A 58 11.54 -7.69 -18.15
N SER A 59 10.79 -8.80 -18.37
CA SER A 59 9.43 -8.75 -18.90
C SER A 59 8.43 -8.10 -17.95
N GLN A 60 8.73 -8.09 -16.64
CA GLN A 60 7.86 -7.53 -15.60
C GLN A 60 8.10 -6.02 -15.40
N VAL A 61 9.36 -5.61 -15.44
CA VAL A 61 9.75 -4.22 -15.21
C VAL A 61 11.10 -3.92 -15.82
N THR A 62 11.24 -2.72 -16.38
CA THR A 62 12.53 -2.16 -16.79
C THR A 62 12.76 -0.86 -16.05
N LEU A 63 13.79 -0.84 -15.20
CA LEU A 63 14.15 0.32 -14.38
C LEU A 63 15.29 1.16 -14.99
N GLN A 64 15.73 0.82 -16.20
CA GLN A 64 16.80 1.56 -16.86
C GLN A 64 16.38 3.02 -17.15
N GLY A 65 17.11 3.97 -16.58
CA GLY A 65 16.89 5.40 -16.76
C GLY A 65 15.74 5.97 -15.91
N VAL A 66 15.27 5.23 -14.91
CA VAL A 66 14.37 5.74 -13.86
C VAL A 66 15.15 6.75 -13.01
N PHE A 67 14.48 7.82 -12.58
CA PHE A 67 15.10 8.82 -11.70
C PHE A 67 15.30 8.26 -10.28
N THR A 68 16.21 8.85 -9.52
CA THR A 68 16.44 8.50 -8.11
C THR A 68 15.16 8.59 -7.31
N ASN A 69 14.84 7.57 -6.53
CA ASN A 69 13.57 7.37 -5.82
C ASN A 69 12.35 7.18 -6.74
N GLY A 70 12.57 6.92 -8.02
CA GLY A 70 11.55 6.42 -8.95
C GLY A 70 11.42 4.91 -8.90
N GLY A 71 10.78 4.32 -9.91
CA GLY A 71 10.67 2.86 -10.05
C GLY A 71 9.45 2.29 -9.31
N VAL A 72 9.68 1.32 -8.45
CA VAL A 72 8.65 0.46 -7.86
C VAL A 72 8.26 0.98 -6.48
N TRP A 73 7.13 1.71 -6.43
CA TRP A 73 6.63 2.39 -5.23
C TRP A 73 5.82 1.45 -4.33
N ALA A 74 4.90 2.02 -3.54
CA ALA A 74 4.13 1.27 -2.56
C ALA A 74 3.30 0.15 -3.19
N PRO A 75 3.56 -1.11 -2.79
CA PRO A 75 2.78 -2.26 -3.19
C PRO A 75 1.65 -2.54 -2.21
N THR A 76 0.62 -3.22 -2.67
CA THR A 76 -0.36 -3.89 -1.80
C THR A 76 -0.49 -5.35 -2.17
N ILE A 77 -0.50 -6.25 -1.17
CA ILE A 77 -0.72 -7.68 -1.35
C ILE A 77 -2.12 -8.08 -0.89
N ARG A 78 -2.86 -8.80 -1.74
CA ARG A 78 -4.20 -9.34 -1.43
C ARG A 78 -4.34 -10.76 -1.95
N LYS A 79 -5.37 -11.48 -1.48
CA LYS A 79 -5.75 -12.80 -1.98
C LYS A 79 -7.24 -12.85 -2.27
N HIS A 80 -7.59 -13.36 -3.42
CA HIS A 80 -8.98 -13.59 -3.81
C HIS A 80 -9.09 -14.84 -4.68
N ASP A 81 -10.09 -15.69 -4.43
CA ASP A 81 -10.36 -16.94 -5.17
C ASP A 81 -9.12 -17.82 -5.38
N GLY A 82 -8.31 -17.96 -4.32
CA GLY A 82 -7.11 -18.80 -4.34
C GLY A 82 -5.89 -18.18 -5.00
N LEU A 83 -6.01 -17.00 -5.62
CA LEU A 83 -4.93 -16.31 -6.31
C LEU A 83 -4.42 -15.13 -5.47
N PHE A 84 -3.10 -14.99 -5.40
CA PHE A 84 -2.45 -13.82 -4.79
C PHE A 84 -2.31 -12.71 -5.83
N TYR A 85 -2.55 -11.48 -5.38
CA TYR A 85 -2.44 -10.27 -6.15
C TYR A 85 -1.44 -9.33 -5.47
N VAL A 86 -0.54 -8.75 -6.23
CA VAL A 86 0.25 -7.60 -5.81
C VAL A 86 -0.01 -6.47 -6.79
N THR A 87 -0.47 -5.34 -6.25
CA THR A 87 -0.64 -4.11 -7.02
C THR A 87 0.44 -3.12 -6.64
N VAL A 88 0.87 -2.31 -7.61
CA VAL A 88 1.93 -1.35 -7.38
C VAL A 88 1.92 -0.25 -8.45
N LYS A 89 2.35 0.95 -8.06
CA LYS A 89 2.74 1.99 -9.01
C LYS A 89 4.17 1.78 -9.46
N ILE A 90 4.38 1.67 -10.78
CA ILE A 90 5.72 1.72 -11.37
C ILE A 90 5.88 3.11 -11.98
N ALA A 91 6.67 3.96 -11.31
CA ALA A 91 7.01 5.29 -11.79
C ALA A 91 8.01 5.15 -12.95
N GLY A 92 7.60 5.61 -14.13
CA GLY A 92 8.40 5.56 -15.35
C GLY A 92 9.51 6.61 -15.38
N LYS A 93 10.17 6.72 -16.53
CA LYS A 93 11.09 7.81 -16.83
C LYS A 93 10.34 9.13 -16.94
N PHE A 94 11.02 10.24 -16.74
CA PHE A 94 10.45 11.57 -16.98
C PHE A 94 9.82 11.62 -18.39
N GLY A 95 8.50 11.95 -18.44
CA GLY A 95 7.74 12.06 -19.69
C GLY A 95 7.15 10.76 -20.24
N GLU A 96 7.40 9.61 -19.60
CA GLU A 96 6.72 8.35 -19.93
C GLU A 96 5.51 8.14 -19.01
N PRO A 97 4.39 7.59 -19.52
CA PRO A 97 3.23 7.31 -18.70
C PRO A 97 3.58 6.24 -17.66
N ALA A 98 3.71 6.64 -16.42
CA ALA A 98 3.73 5.73 -15.31
C ALA A 98 2.36 5.01 -15.21
N GLY A 99 2.31 3.82 -14.65
CA GLY A 99 1.06 3.07 -14.54
C GLY A 99 0.97 2.26 -13.27
N MET A 100 -0.25 1.99 -12.84
CA MET A 100 -0.52 0.97 -11.83
C MET A 100 -0.51 -0.40 -12.50
N HIS A 101 0.06 -1.38 -11.82
CA HIS A 101 0.23 -2.74 -12.34
C HIS A 101 -0.36 -3.74 -11.35
N ILE A 102 -0.83 -4.86 -11.87
CA ILE A 102 -1.35 -6.00 -11.12
C ILE A 102 -0.51 -7.21 -11.48
N PHE A 103 0.13 -7.82 -10.50
CA PHE A 103 0.85 -9.08 -10.62
C PHE A 103 0.09 -10.16 -9.88
N THR A 104 0.04 -11.38 -10.44
CA THR A 104 -0.68 -12.51 -9.86
C THR A 104 0.20 -13.74 -9.72
N ALA A 105 -0.07 -14.56 -8.70
CA ALA A 105 0.59 -15.85 -8.48
C ALA A 105 -0.33 -16.82 -7.73
N GLU A 106 -0.21 -18.11 -7.97
CA GLU A 106 -0.88 -19.17 -7.19
C GLU A 106 -0.23 -19.37 -5.82
N HIS A 107 1.07 -19.01 -5.70
CA HIS A 107 1.83 -19.08 -4.46
C HIS A 107 2.60 -17.78 -4.22
N PRO A 108 2.67 -17.24 -2.99
CA PRO A 108 3.30 -15.96 -2.73
C PRO A 108 4.82 -15.93 -2.99
N ALA A 109 5.49 -17.07 -2.98
CA ALA A 109 6.89 -17.16 -3.45
C ALA A 109 7.02 -17.08 -4.98
N GLY A 110 5.90 -17.09 -5.71
CA GLY A 110 5.86 -17.06 -7.17
C GLY A 110 5.86 -18.47 -7.81
N PRO A 111 6.05 -18.57 -9.14
CA PRO A 111 6.38 -17.45 -10.02
C PRO A 111 5.20 -16.45 -10.19
N TRP A 112 5.52 -15.17 -10.21
CA TRP A 112 4.55 -14.11 -10.45
C TRP A 112 4.37 -13.86 -11.96
N SER A 113 3.20 -13.43 -12.37
CA SER A 113 2.88 -13.07 -13.76
C SER A 113 3.78 -11.94 -14.29
N ASP A 114 3.74 -11.66 -15.58
CA ASP A 114 4.46 -10.53 -16.19
C ASP A 114 3.81 -9.17 -15.90
N GLY A 115 2.66 -9.19 -15.22
CA GLY A 115 1.95 -8.00 -14.80
C GLY A 115 0.96 -7.49 -15.86
N ILE A 116 -0.09 -6.90 -15.35
CA ILE A 116 -1.17 -6.27 -16.15
C ILE A 116 -1.16 -4.79 -15.81
N LYS A 117 -1.03 -3.94 -16.82
CA LYS A 117 -1.10 -2.49 -16.64
C LYS A 117 -2.54 -2.03 -16.63
N VAL A 118 -2.93 -1.32 -15.57
CA VAL A 118 -4.23 -0.64 -15.48
C VAL A 118 -4.10 0.72 -16.17
N LEU A 119 -4.89 0.93 -17.22
CA LEU A 119 -4.88 2.16 -18.02
C LEU A 119 -6.08 3.04 -17.67
N GLY A 120 -5.88 4.36 -17.72
CA GLY A 120 -6.95 5.34 -17.48
C GLY A 120 -7.14 5.74 -16.02
N LEU A 121 -6.36 5.20 -15.08
CA LEU A 121 -6.31 5.67 -13.72
C LEU A 121 -4.99 6.40 -13.45
N GLU A 122 -5.09 7.62 -12.92
CA GLU A 122 -3.93 8.44 -12.55
C GLU A 122 -3.82 8.52 -11.03
N GLY A 123 -2.76 7.96 -10.48
CA GLY A 123 -2.57 7.94 -9.04
C GLY A 123 -1.40 7.08 -8.61
N ILE A 124 -1.30 6.89 -7.30
CA ILE A 124 -0.29 6.06 -6.63
C ILE A 124 -0.95 5.15 -5.60
N ASP A 125 -0.19 4.20 -5.06
CA ASP A 125 -0.53 3.33 -3.94
C ASP A 125 -1.84 2.55 -4.17
N PRO A 126 -1.94 1.73 -5.22
CA PRO A 126 -3.17 1.00 -5.51
C PRO A 126 -3.42 -0.14 -4.52
N ASP A 127 -4.66 -0.27 -4.04
CA ASP A 127 -5.19 -1.42 -3.30
C ASP A 127 -6.33 -2.09 -4.06
N LEU A 128 -6.51 -3.39 -3.89
CA LEU A 128 -7.65 -4.15 -4.43
C LEU A 128 -8.56 -4.65 -3.31
N ALA A 129 -9.86 -4.43 -3.49
CA ALA A 129 -10.88 -5.00 -2.62
C ALA A 129 -12.03 -5.56 -3.44
N TRP A 130 -12.61 -6.68 -3.00
CA TRP A 130 -13.77 -7.30 -3.64
C TRP A 130 -14.99 -7.13 -2.76
N ASP A 131 -16.08 -6.67 -3.36
CA ASP A 131 -17.35 -6.52 -2.67
C ASP A 131 -18.18 -7.82 -2.68
N GLU A 132 -19.36 -7.79 -2.09
CA GLU A 132 -20.26 -8.94 -1.96
C GLU A 132 -20.81 -9.44 -3.30
N ASN A 133 -20.73 -8.63 -4.35
CA ASN A 133 -21.14 -8.99 -5.71
C ASN A 133 -20.00 -9.63 -6.50
N GLY A 134 -18.79 -9.66 -5.94
CA GLY A 134 -17.58 -10.09 -6.61
C GLY A 134 -16.94 -9.02 -7.50
N ASP A 135 -17.42 -7.79 -7.42
CA ASP A 135 -16.81 -6.66 -8.13
C ASP A 135 -15.50 -6.27 -7.49
N CYS A 136 -14.45 -6.10 -8.32
CA CYS A 136 -13.13 -5.66 -7.86
C CYS A 136 -13.01 -4.15 -7.93
N TRP A 137 -12.73 -3.53 -6.79
CA TRP A 137 -12.48 -2.10 -6.64
C TRP A 137 -10.99 -1.85 -6.46
N MET A 138 -10.43 -0.94 -7.24
CA MET A 138 -9.08 -0.43 -7.04
C MET A 138 -9.18 0.94 -6.37
N ALA A 139 -8.77 1.00 -5.10
CA ALA A 139 -8.57 2.26 -4.39
C ALA A 139 -7.14 2.77 -4.63
N PHE A 140 -6.95 4.08 -4.72
CA PHE A 140 -5.65 4.69 -4.95
C PHE A 140 -5.63 6.15 -4.47
N SER A 141 -4.45 6.70 -4.21
CA SER A 141 -4.31 8.14 -4.02
C SER A 141 -4.40 8.83 -5.36
N GLY A 142 -5.43 9.67 -5.54
CA GLY A 142 -5.64 10.43 -6.76
C GLY A 142 -4.57 11.53 -6.88
N LEU A 143 -3.68 11.39 -7.83
CA LEU A 143 -2.54 12.29 -8.02
C LEU A 143 -2.46 12.74 -9.47
N ASN A 144 -2.67 14.03 -9.68
CA ASN A 144 -2.65 14.65 -11.00
C ASN A 144 -1.38 15.48 -11.18
N PHE A 145 -0.67 15.27 -12.29
CA PHE A 145 0.55 15.99 -12.66
C PHE A 145 0.34 16.99 -13.80
N SER A 146 -0.88 17.21 -14.27
CA SER A 146 -1.18 18.03 -15.45
C SER A 146 -0.75 19.49 -15.33
N THR A 147 -0.60 20.02 -14.12
CA THR A 147 -0.20 21.40 -13.85
C THR A 147 1.32 21.59 -13.68
N GLY A 148 2.11 20.52 -13.87
CA GLY A 148 3.55 20.51 -13.60
C GLY A 148 3.92 20.45 -12.12
N LYS A 149 2.93 20.40 -11.22
CA LYS A 149 3.08 20.08 -9.80
C LYS A 149 2.04 19.03 -9.44
N PRO A 150 2.38 18.07 -8.55
CA PRO A 150 1.41 17.10 -8.11
C PRO A 150 0.25 17.78 -7.35
N VAL A 151 -0.98 17.47 -7.75
CA VAL A 151 -2.20 17.87 -7.05
C VAL A 151 -2.87 16.59 -6.55
N HIS A 152 -3.04 16.47 -5.24
CA HIS A 152 -3.73 15.36 -4.63
C HIS A 152 -5.24 15.62 -4.61
N HIS A 153 -6.02 14.63 -5.05
CA HIS A 153 -7.47 14.65 -5.05
C HIS A 153 -8.08 13.84 -3.89
N GLY A 154 -7.26 13.42 -2.92
CA GLY A 154 -7.67 12.48 -1.88
C GLY A 154 -7.65 11.03 -2.38
N ILE A 155 -8.37 10.17 -1.67
CA ILE A 155 -8.49 8.76 -2.03
C ILE A 155 -9.63 8.61 -3.04
N GLN A 156 -9.30 7.99 -4.17
CA GLN A 156 -10.22 7.68 -5.27
C GLN A 156 -10.34 6.17 -5.45
N SER A 157 -11.37 5.75 -6.17
CA SER A 157 -11.54 4.35 -6.57
C SER A 157 -12.25 4.23 -7.90
N ALA A 158 -12.03 3.09 -8.55
CA ALA A 158 -12.80 2.66 -9.71
C ALA A 158 -12.99 1.15 -9.69
N LYS A 159 -14.08 0.68 -10.26
CA LYS A 159 -14.27 -0.75 -10.52
C LYS A 159 -13.37 -1.17 -11.68
N ILE A 160 -12.67 -2.28 -11.53
CA ILE A 160 -11.77 -2.80 -12.55
C ILE A 160 -11.99 -4.30 -12.80
N ASN A 161 -11.52 -4.76 -13.94
CA ASN A 161 -11.28 -6.18 -14.18
C ASN A 161 -9.81 -6.50 -13.81
N PRO A 162 -9.55 -7.21 -12.71
CA PRO A 162 -8.17 -7.46 -12.26
C PRO A 162 -7.38 -8.41 -13.16
N ASN A 163 -8.06 -9.12 -14.07
CA ASN A 163 -7.43 -10.05 -15.02
C ASN A 163 -7.03 -9.38 -16.34
N THR A 164 -7.57 -8.19 -16.64
CA THR A 164 -7.30 -7.46 -17.89
C THR A 164 -6.75 -6.05 -17.66
N GLY A 165 -6.93 -5.50 -16.44
CA GLY A 165 -6.61 -4.12 -16.12
C GLY A 165 -7.62 -3.10 -16.67
N GLU A 166 -8.75 -3.56 -17.23
CA GLU A 166 -9.80 -2.71 -17.76
C GLU A 166 -10.54 -1.99 -16.64
N VAL A 167 -10.72 -0.67 -16.79
CA VAL A 167 -11.53 0.16 -15.89
C VAL A 167 -12.98 0.05 -16.30
N LEU A 168 -13.86 -0.37 -15.39
CA LEU A 168 -15.25 -0.73 -15.64
C LEU A 168 -16.25 0.33 -15.14
N SER A 169 -15.79 1.36 -14.46
CA SER A 169 -16.63 2.45 -13.94
C SER A 169 -15.94 3.81 -14.08
N GLU A 170 -16.71 4.86 -13.90
CA GLU A 170 -16.12 6.19 -13.62
C GLU A 170 -15.29 6.14 -12.33
N VAL A 171 -14.31 7.05 -12.23
CA VAL A 171 -13.53 7.27 -11.01
C VAL A 171 -14.42 7.96 -9.98
N ILE A 172 -14.41 7.46 -8.77
CA ILE A 172 -15.19 7.96 -7.64
C ILE A 172 -14.24 8.54 -6.60
N ASP A 173 -14.51 9.75 -6.11
CA ASP A 173 -13.84 10.31 -4.94
C ASP A 173 -14.39 9.63 -3.69
N LEU A 174 -13.53 8.90 -2.98
CA LEU A 174 -13.92 8.18 -1.77
C LEU A 174 -13.83 9.07 -0.54
N TRP A 175 -12.65 9.66 -0.32
CA TRP A 175 -12.38 10.39 0.92
C TRP A 175 -11.22 11.37 0.76
N GLU A 176 -11.43 12.60 1.23
CA GLU A 176 -10.42 13.66 1.23
C GLU A 176 -9.40 13.53 2.39
N GLY A 177 -9.54 12.46 3.21
CA GLY A 177 -8.74 12.27 4.42
C GLY A 177 -9.38 12.92 5.67
N ALA A 178 -8.66 12.88 6.78
CA ALA A 178 -9.06 13.44 8.06
C ALA A 178 -8.61 14.89 8.25
N GLY A 179 -8.15 15.55 7.20
CA GLY A 179 -7.77 16.96 7.19
C GLY A 179 -6.26 17.21 7.30
N LEU A 180 -5.43 16.20 7.15
CA LEU A 180 -3.99 16.36 6.96
C LEU A 180 -3.67 16.45 5.47
N MET A 181 -2.42 16.79 5.12
CA MET A 181 -1.99 16.88 3.73
C MET A 181 -1.76 15.49 3.11
N PHE A 182 -1.94 15.39 1.80
CA PHE A 182 -1.49 14.26 0.98
C PHE A 182 -2.07 12.91 1.43
N PRO A 183 -3.39 12.69 1.36
CA PRO A 183 -3.97 11.36 1.60
C PRO A 183 -3.44 10.37 0.57
N GLU A 184 -2.79 9.30 1.04
CA GLU A 184 -2.14 8.26 0.23
C GLU A 184 -2.22 6.90 0.92
N GLY A 185 -1.67 5.83 0.32
CA GLY A 185 -1.63 4.49 0.90
C GLY A 185 -3.00 3.96 1.35
N PRO A 186 -4.05 4.01 0.50
CA PRO A 186 -5.37 3.53 0.91
C PRO A 186 -5.41 2.02 1.04
N HIS A 187 -6.10 1.53 2.08
CA HIS A 187 -6.43 0.12 2.22
C HIS A 187 -7.89 -0.05 2.61
N LEU A 188 -8.60 -0.92 1.87
CA LEU A 188 -10.01 -1.23 2.08
C LEU A 188 -10.17 -2.58 2.79
N TYR A 189 -10.95 -2.59 3.89
CA TYR A 189 -11.23 -3.80 4.66
C TYR A 189 -12.72 -3.96 4.89
N ARG A 190 -13.22 -5.18 4.74
CA ARG A 190 -14.55 -5.55 5.22
C ARG A 190 -14.42 -6.20 6.60
N ILE A 191 -14.92 -5.53 7.65
CA ILE A 191 -14.87 -6.02 9.04
C ILE A 191 -16.27 -5.95 9.64
N GLY A 192 -16.87 -7.10 9.85
CA GLY A 192 -18.25 -7.18 10.31
C GLY A 192 -19.23 -6.56 9.30
N GLU A 193 -20.03 -5.60 9.74
CA GLU A 193 -21.05 -4.93 8.90
C GLU A 193 -20.51 -3.72 8.14
N TYR A 194 -19.28 -3.27 8.45
CA TYR A 194 -18.70 -2.05 7.90
C TYR A 194 -17.53 -2.33 6.97
N TRP A 195 -17.38 -1.42 6.03
CA TRP A 195 -16.13 -1.21 5.33
C TRP A 195 -15.29 -0.18 6.09
N TYR A 196 -13.99 -0.38 6.10
CA TYR A 196 -13.01 0.54 6.65
C TYR A 196 -12.04 0.96 5.55
N LEU A 197 -11.75 2.25 5.51
CA LEU A 197 -10.76 2.85 4.64
C LEU A 197 -9.65 3.42 5.52
N LEU A 198 -8.49 2.78 5.46
CA LEU A 198 -7.25 3.27 6.07
C LEU A 198 -6.53 4.14 5.05
N ALA A 199 -5.87 5.20 5.49
CA ALA A 199 -5.02 6.04 4.65
C ALA A 199 -3.83 6.57 5.42
N ALA A 200 -2.74 6.86 4.72
CA ALA A 200 -1.65 7.67 5.21
C ALA A 200 -1.94 9.15 4.90
N GLU A 201 -1.55 10.03 5.79
CA GLU A 201 -1.66 11.48 5.60
C GLU A 201 -0.44 12.20 6.23
N GLY A 202 -0.29 13.48 5.92
CA GLY A 202 0.75 14.35 6.47
C GLY A 202 2.05 14.35 5.67
N GLY A 203 2.12 13.54 4.60
CA GLY A 203 3.31 13.31 3.80
C GLY A 203 4.36 12.47 4.54
N THR A 204 5.26 11.84 3.79
CA THR A 204 6.31 10.94 4.32
C THR A 204 7.42 11.73 5.03
N ASP A 205 7.05 12.58 5.98
CA ASP A 205 7.89 13.43 6.80
C ASP A 205 7.40 13.41 8.25
N ARG A 206 7.83 14.32 9.09
CA ARG A 206 7.46 14.40 10.53
C ARG A 206 5.97 14.57 10.80
N GLY A 207 5.22 15.01 9.81
CA GLY A 207 3.76 15.08 9.86
C GLY A 207 3.04 13.76 9.62
N HIS A 208 3.76 12.71 9.21
CA HIS A 208 3.20 11.43 8.76
C HIS A 208 2.31 10.78 9.81
N ALA A 209 1.20 10.22 9.35
CA ALA A 209 0.16 9.67 10.21
C ALA A 209 -0.65 8.61 9.46
N VAL A 210 -1.34 7.76 10.22
CA VAL A 210 -2.37 6.86 9.70
C VAL A 210 -3.72 7.35 10.18
N THR A 211 -4.68 7.43 9.27
CA THR A 211 -6.06 7.82 9.51
C THR A 211 -7.00 6.74 9.02
N ILE A 212 -8.22 6.73 9.54
CA ILE A 212 -9.22 5.71 9.23
C ILE A 212 -10.62 6.31 9.15
N ALA A 213 -11.41 5.80 8.21
CA ALA A 213 -12.84 6.04 8.11
C ALA A 213 -13.60 4.72 7.98
N ARG A 214 -14.91 4.74 8.21
CA ARG A 214 -15.79 3.58 7.99
C ARG A 214 -16.98 3.97 7.13
N GLY A 215 -17.56 3.00 6.44
CA GLY A 215 -18.75 3.19 5.62
C GLY A 215 -19.54 1.90 5.42
N PRO A 216 -20.75 1.98 4.87
CA PRO A 216 -21.60 0.82 4.62
C PRO A 216 -21.19 0.01 3.38
N SER A 217 -20.37 0.60 2.51
CA SER A 217 -19.95 -0.01 1.23
C SER A 217 -18.53 0.40 0.88
N PRO A 218 -17.85 -0.27 -0.09
CA PRO A 218 -16.50 0.09 -0.50
C PRO A 218 -16.39 1.46 -1.19
N VAL A 219 -17.54 2.04 -1.51
CA VAL A 219 -17.64 3.39 -2.11
C VAL A 219 -18.22 4.42 -1.14
N GLY A 220 -18.35 4.07 0.13
CA GLY A 220 -18.86 4.97 1.19
C GLY A 220 -20.41 5.00 1.28
N PRO A 221 -20.99 6.09 1.79
CA PRO A 221 -20.32 7.27 2.31
C PRO A 221 -19.42 6.99 3.53
N TRP A 222 -18.31 7.71 3.65
CA TRP A 222 -17.31 7.48 4.68
C TRP A 222 -17.48 8.40 5.88
N GLU A 223 -17.46 7.81 7.08
CA GLU A 223 -17.45 8.51 8.37
C GLU A 223 -16.02 8.44 8.94
N SER A 224 -15.36 9.60 9.02
CA SER A 224 -14.02 9.72 9.62
C SER A 224 -14.04 9.34 11.10
N ALA A 225 -13.03 8.60 11.56
CA ALA A 225 -12.93 8.29 12.98
C ALA A 225 -12.73 9.57 13.81
N PRO A 226 -13.42 9.70 14.97
CA PRO A 226 -13.39 10.94 15.77
C PRO A 226 -12.03 11.22 16.41
N HIS A 227 -11.15 10.20 16.45
CA HIS A 227 -9.82 10.30 17.08
C HIS A 227 -8.68 10.16 16.06
N ASN A 228 -8.93 10.51 14.79
CA ASN A 228 -7.86 10.58 13.80
C ASN A 228 -6.82 11.65 14.16
N PRO A 229 -5.53 11.39 13.89
CA PRO A 229 -4.96 10.16 13.36
C PRO A 229 -4.92 9.04 14.40
N VAL A 230 -5.08 7.77 13.94
CA VAL A 230 -5.00 6.58 14.82
C VAL A 230 -3.58 6.16 15.13
N LEU A 231 -2.62 6.58 14.31
CA LEU A 231 -1.18 6.37 14.54
C LEU A 231 -0.40 7.57 13.99
N THR A 232 0.51 8.10 14.80
CA THR A 232 1.49 9.13 14.38
C THR A 232 2.57 9.28 15.45
N ALA A 233 3.74 9.76 15.06
CA ALA A 233 4.81 10.21 15.97
C ALA A 233 5.06 11.73 15.86
N ARG A 234 4.14 12.45 15.19
CA ARG A 234 4.28 13.90 14.97
C ARG A 234 4.28 14.66 16.31
N SER A 235 5.13 15.67 16.40
CA SER A 235 5.22 16.52 17.59
C SER A 235 5.62 15.81 18.88
N GLU A 236 6.03 14.54 18.81
CA GLU A 236 6.53 13.78 19.94
C GLU A 236 8.06 13.72 19.94
N PHE A 237 8.63 13.73 21.13
CA PHE A 237 10.07 13.52 21.32
C PHE A 237 10.34 12.01 21.41
N HIS A 238 10.27 11.34 20.25
CA HIS A 238 10.46 9.90 20.13
C HIS A 238 11.57 9.55 19.14
N THR A 239 12.25 8.41 19.36
CA THR A 239 13.34 7.96 18.48
C THR A 239 12.86 7.48 17.13
N VAL A 240 11.61 7.00 17.03
CA VAL A 240 10.96 6.64 15.78
C VAL A 240 10.07 7.78 15.36
N GLN A 241 10.29 8.31 14.17
CA GLN A 241 9.56 9.42 13.57
C GLN A 241 8.97 9.00 12.21
N ASN A 242 8.22 9.88 11.57
CA ASN A 242 7.65 9.70 10.23
C ASN A 242 6.78 8.42 10.13
N VAL A 243 6.09 8.07 11.23
CA VAL A 243 5.30 6.84 11.31
C VAL A 243 4.00 6.99 10.54
N GLY A 244 3.83 6.18 9.52
CA GLY A 244 2.64 6.20 8.64
C GLY A 244 2.68 5.09 7.61
N HIS A 245 1.85 5.20 6.59
CA HIS A 245 1.70 4.21 5.51
C HIS A 245 1.51 2.80 6.10
N GLY A 246 0.38 2.62 6.81
CA GLY A 246 0.11 1.40 7.56
C GLY A 246 -0.84 0.46 6.86
N ASP A 247 -0.68 -0.84 7.04
CA ASP A 247 -1.61 -1.88 6.63
C ASP A 247 -1.99 -2.77 7.82
N LEU A 248 -3.27 -3.16 7.92
CA LEU A 248 -3.83 -3.91 9.04
C LEU A 248 -3.89 -5.41 8.78
N VAL A 249 -3.61 -6.19 9.82
CA VAL A 249 -3.74 -7.63 9.76
C VAL A 249 -4.35 -8.19 11.05
N GLN A 250 -5.13 -9.25 10.92
CA GLN A 250 -5.67 -9.95 12.08
C GLN A 250 -4.59 -10.84 12.71
N THR A 251 -4.37 -10.68 14.02
CA THR A 251 -3.39 -11.45 14.77
C THR A 251 -3.86 -12.90 15.01
N PRO A 252 -2.97 -13.83 15.43
CA PRO A 252 -3.35 -15.22 15.71
C PRO A 252 -4.40 -15.38 16.80
N ASP A 253 -4.44 -14.47 17.77
CA ASP A 253 -5.42 -14.43 18.87
C ASP A 253 -6.72 -13.70 18.53
N GLY A 254 -6.92 -13.31 17.27
CA GLY A 254 -8.11 -12.63 16.77
C GLY A 254 -8.14 -11.12 16.98
N GLY A 255 -7.07 -10.55 17.55
CA GLY A 255 -6.88 -9.10 17.61
C GLY A 255 -6.44 -8.52 16.26
N TRP A 256 -5.99 -7.27 16.27
CA TRP A 256 -5.49 -6.57 15.11
C TRP A 256 -4.09 -6.02 15.38
N ALA A 257 -3.23 -6.08 14.37
CA ALA A 257 -1.92 -5.45 14.33
C ALA A 257 -1.82 -4.58 13.08
N MET A 258 -0.91 -3.60 13.13
CA MET A 258 -0.59 -2.75 12.00
C MET A 258 0.90 -2.86 11.72
N VAL A 259 1.27 -3.05 10.45
CA VAL A 259 2.61 -2.76 9.96
C VAL A 259 2.62 -1.34 9.41
N CYS A 260 3.74 -0.65 9.55
CA CYS A 260 3.90 0.72 9.03
C CYS A 260 5.38 1.01 8.77
N LEU A 261 5.67 2.01 7.98
CA LEU A 261 7.02 2.54 7.91
C LEU A 261 7.31 3.48 9.10
N GLY A 262 8.60 3.63 9.41
CA GLY A 262 9.08 4.61 10.39
C GLY A 262 10.55 4.89 10.16
N VAL A 263 11.00 6.07 10.57
CA VAL A 263 12.38 6.52 10.46
C VAL A 263 13.00 6.63 11.84
N ARG A 264 14.13 5.98 12.07
CA ARG A 264 14.91 6.18 13.29
C ARG A 264 15.85 7.36 13.15
N THR A 265 15.75 8.27 14.11
CA THR A 265 16.53 9.51 14.08
C THR A 265 17.79 9.37 14.92
N PHE A 266 18.91 9.89 14.39
CA PHE A 266 20.16 10.07 15.13
C PHE A 266 20.34 11.56 15.43
N GLY A 267 20.04 11.99 16.67
CA GLY A 267 20.04 13.40 17.03
C GLY A 267 18.99 14.18 16.24
N VAL A 268 19.42 15.13 15.42
CA VAL A 268 18.53 15.95 14.56
C VAL A 268 18.42 15.43 13.12
N SER A 269 19.21 14.41 12.75
CA SER A 269 19.18 13.83 11.41
C SER A 269 18.29 12.59 11.36
N ASN A 270 17.64 12.39 10.22
CA ASN A 270 16.82 11.20 9.96
C ASN A 270 17.71 10.13 9.34
N GLY A 271 17.58 8.88 9.81
CA GLY A 271 18.13 7.70 9.15
C GLY A 271 17.02 6.71 8.86
N PHE A 272 17.10 6.03 7.73
CA PHE A 272 16.19 4.91 7.45
C PHE A 272 16.51 3.73 8.37
N SER A 273 15.46 3.05 8.84
CA SER A 273 15.59 1.89 9.71
C SER A 273 14.59 0.81 9.34
#